data_02cb84cba628cee437c8917ec1b810be
#
_entry.id   02cb84cba628cee437c8917ec1b810be
#
_cell.length_a   1.000
_cell.length_b   1.000
_cell.length_c   1.000
_cell.angle_alpha   90.00
_cell.angle_beta   90.00
_cell.angle_gamma   90.00
#
_symmetry.space_group_name_H-M   'P 1'
#
loop_
_entity.id
_entity.type
_entity.pdbx_description
1 polymer ?
#
loop_
_entity_poly.entity_id
_entity_poly.type
_entity_poly.pdbx_seq_one_letter_code
_entity_poly.pdbx_strand_id
1 'polypeptide(L)'
;SLAEKYGLKVIMCTPTPTPPVWLSKKYPDILIQRDNGVSIQHGRRQHASWSSDRYRRYVENIVSRLAMRYGNHPAVIGWQIDNEPGHYGVVDYSENAQIKFRVWLQKKYGTIDKLNDTWGTSFWSETYQNFDQVRLPSQQEVPDKPNPHAMLDLNRFMADELAGFVNMQADILRQHIN
;
A
#
# COMPACT_ATOMS: atom_id res chain seq x y z
N SER A 1 29.98 12.23 -10.32
CA SER A 1 28.83 12.02 -11.24
C SER A 1 28.86 13.06 -12.36
N LEU A 2 28.10 12.82 -13.45
CA LEU A 2 27.96 13.83 -14.53
C LEU A 2 27.26 15.09 -14.00
N ALA A 3 26.24 14.93 -13.18
CA ALA A 3 25.55 16.07 -12.57
C ALA A 3 26.52 16.97 -11.80
N GLU A 4 27.35 16.41 -10.95
CA GLU A 4 28.37 17.13 -10.19
C GLU A 4 29.37 17.83 -11.12
N LYS A 5 29.87 17.12 -12.14
CA LYS A 5 30.82 17.69 -13.12
C LYS A 5 30.27 18.92 -13.84
N TYR A 6 28.96 18.95 -14.10
CA TYR A 6 28.30 20.07 -14.80
C TYR A 6 27.56 21.02 -13.85
N GLY A 7 27.78 20.94 -12.55
CA GLY A 7 27.13 21.81 -11.55
C GLY A 7 25.62 21.68 -11.42
N LEU A 8 25.05 20.56 -11.90
CA LEU A 8 23.61 20.30 -11.84
C LEU A 8 23.20 19.80 -10.45
N LYS A 9 22.03 20.21 -10.01
CA LYS A 9 21.38 19.71 -8.81
C LYS A 9 20.40 18.60 -9.17
N VAL A 10 20.27 17.60 -8.30
CA VAL A 10 19.50 16.38 -8.54
C VAL A 10 18.50 16.18 -7.41
N ILE A 11 17.24 15.95 -7.76
CA ILE A 11 16.24 15.33 -6.89
C ILE A 11 16.19 13.85 -7.26
N MET A 12 16.57 12.99 -6.31
CA MET A 12 16.49 11.54 -6.49
C MET A 12 15.07 11.05 -6.26
N CYS A 13 14.64 10.03 -7.03
CA CYS A 13 13.34 9.39 -6.82
C CYS A 13 13.53 7.95 -6.34
N THR A 14 12.69 7.50 -5.41
CA THR A 14 12.63 6.06 -5.11
C THR A 14 11.88 5.36 -6.26
N PRO A 15 12.40 4.22 -6.81
CA PRO A 15 11.87 3.60 -8.02
C PRO A 15 10.70 2.65 -7.74
N THR A 16 9.94 2.93 -6.69
CA THR A 16 8.91 2.04 -6.15
C THR A 16 7.60 2.00 -6.93
N PRO A 17 7.20 3.03 -7.73
CA PRO A 17 5.95 2.94 -8.51
C PRO A 17 6.01 1.88 -9.62
N THR A 18 7.22 1.49 -10.05
CA THR A 18 7.43 0.60 -11.20
C THR A 18 8.39 -0.53 -10.86
N PRO A 19 7.99 -1.50 -10.02
CA PRO A 19 8.84 -2.65 -9.75
C PRO A 19 9.19 -3.41 -11.04
N PRO A 20 10.39 -4.00 -11.14
CA PRO A 20 10.83 -4.68 -12.34
C PRO A 20 9.98 -5.92 -12.63
N VAL A 21 9.81 -6.24 -13.90
CA VAL A 21 8.95 -7.36 -14.38
C VAL A 21 9.33 -8.69 -13.72
N TRP A 22 10.62 -8.96 -13.53
CA TRP A 22 11.05 -10.21 -12.89
C TRP A 22 10.48 -10.38 -11.48
N LEU A 23 10.24 -9.28 -10.74
CA LEU A 23 9.74 -9.34 -9.37
C LEU A 23 8.28 -9.83 -9.35
N SER A 24 7.41 -9.23 -10.17
CA SER A 24 6.01 -9.65 -10.27
C SER A 24 5.85 -11.03 -10.93
N LYS A 25 6.76 -11.40 -11.83
CA LYS A 25 6.76 -12.74 -12.42
C LYS A 25 7.15 -13.82 -11.42
N LYS A 26 8.16 -13.54 -10.59
CA LYS A 26 8.64 -14.48 -9.57
C LYS A 26 7.68 -14.56 -8.37
N TYR A 27 7.06 -13.46 -8.04
CA TYR A 27 6.20 -13.31 -6.87
C TYR A 27 4.88 -12.62 -7.24
N PRO A 28 3.95 -13.33 -7.89
CA PRO A 28 2.66 -12.74 -8.30
C PRO A 28 1.78 -12.30 -7.11
N ASP A 29 2.06 -12.79 -5.91
CA ASP A 29 1.42 -12.39 -4.65
C ASP A 29 1.68 -10.93 -4.25
N ILE A 30 2.63 -10.25 -4.90
CA ILE A 30 2.85 -8.81 -4.69
C ILE A 30 1.89 -7.91 -5.47
N LEU A 31 1.10 -8.46 -6.39
CA LEU A 31 0.26 -7.67 -7.28
C LEU A 31 -1.04 -7.24 -6.58
N ILE A 32 -1.46 -6.02 -6.86
CA ILE A 32 -2.81 -5.54 -6.52
C ILE A 32 -3.83 -6.42 -7.26
N GLN A 33 -4.90 -6.80 -6.57
CA GLN A 33 -6.07 -7.43 -7.17
C GLN A 33 -7.24 -6.45 -7.19
N ARG A 34 -8.01 -6.51 -8.26
CA ARG A 34 -9.31 -5.85 -8.35
C ARG A 34 -10.34 -6.65 -7.55
N ASP A 35 -11.49 -6.06 -7.27
CA ASP A 35 -12.61 -6.71 -6.59
C ASP A 35 -13.18 -7.94 -7.33
N ASN A 36 -12.96 -8.05 -8.63
CA ASN A 36 -13.28 -9.24 -9.42
C ASN A 36 -12.18 -10.33 -9.43
N GLY A 37 -11.14 -10.19 -8.56
CA GLY A 37 -10.04 -11.15 -8.44
C GLY A 37 -8.95 -11.05 -9.52
N VAL A 38 -9.08 -10.13 -10.48
CA VAL A 38 -8.08 -9.95 -11.54
C VAL A 38 -6.89 -9.16 -11.03
N SER A 39 -5.69 -9.76 -11.10
CA SER A 39 -4.45 -9.08 -10.72
C SER A 39 -4.05 -8.02 -11.75
N ILE A 40 -3.66 -6.83 -11.26
CA ILE A 40 -3.12 -5.76 -12.09
C ILE A 40 -1.71 -6.14 -12.50
N GLN A 41 -1.46 -6.25 -13.81
CA GLN A 41 -0.18 -6.65 -14.35
C GLN A 41 0.78 -5.47 -14.53
N HIS A 42 2.07 -5.77 -14.65
CA HIS A 42 3.09 -4.79 -15.04
C HIS A 42 2.76 -4.13 -16.40
N GLY A 43 3.33 -2.96 -16.65
CA GLY A 43 3.10 -2.17 -17.89
C GLY A 43 2.62 -0.74 -17.59
N ARG A 44 2.26 -0.47 -16.33
CA ARG A 44 1.98 0.86 -15.78
C ARG A 44 2.60 1.01 -14.40
N ARG A 45 2.50 2.21 -13.83
CA ARG A 45 2.88 2.48 -12.44
C ARG A 45 1.86 1.86 -11.47
N GLN A 46 2.30 1.58 -10.23
CA GLN A 46 1.42 1.24 -9.10
C GLN A 46 0.61 -0.05 -9.33
N HIS A 47 1.28 -1.12 -9.76
CA HIS A 47 0.68 -2.45 -9.87
C HIS A 47 1.00 -3.37 -8.70
N ALA A 48 1.90 -2.97 -7.80
CA ALA A 48 2.26 -3.74 -6.61
C ALA A 48 1.50 -3.26 -5.37
N SER A 49 1.07 -4.20 -4.56
CA SER A 49 0.30 -3.99 -3.34
C SER A 49 1.17 -3.36 -2.24
N TRP A 50 0.75 -2.23 -1.71
CA TRP A 50 1.37 -1.59 -0.55
C TRP A 50 1.19 -2.43 0.73
N SER A 51 0.21 -3.32 0.73
CA SER A 51 -0.06 -4.26 1.82
C SER A 51 0.81 -5.52 1.75
N SER A 52 1.54 -5.76 0.65
CA SER A 52 2.43 -6.92 0.54
C SER A 52 3.71 -6.73 1.34
N ASP A 53 3.90 -7.53 2.39
CA ASP A 53 5.15 -7.52 3.18
C ASP A 53 6.35 -7.97 2.34
N ARG A 54 6.15 -8.84 1.38
CA ARG A 54 7.19 -9.22 0.42
C ARG A 54 7.63 -8.03 -0.42
N TYR A 55 6.68 -7.27 -0.95
CA TYR A 55 7.00 -6.07 -1.73
C TYR A 55 7.70 -5.02 -0.87
N ARG A 56 7.21 -4.76 0.35
CA ARG A 56 7.84 -3.84 1.30
C ARG A 56 9.30 -4.19 1.57
N ARG A 57 9.65 -5.47 1.77
CA ARG A 57 11.06 -5.90 1.95
C ARG A 57 11.95 -5.60 0.74
N TYR A 58 11.44 -5.73 -0.48
CA TYR A 58 12.19 -5.33 -1.68
C TYR A 58 12.35 -3.82 -1.79
N VAL A 59 11.34 -3.06 -1.41
CA VAL A 59 11.39 -1.59 -1.34
C VAL A 59 12.40 -1.14 -0.29
N GLU A 60 12.35 -1.69 0.92
CA GLU A 60 13.34 -1.41 1.97
C GLU A 60 14.78 -1.63 1.48
N ASN A 61 15.02 -2.73 0.81
CA ASN A 61 16.35 -3.06 0.29
C ASN A 61 16.81 -2.03 -0.76
N ILE A 62 16.00 -1.72 -1.76
CA ILE A 62 16.42 -0.79 -2.82
C ILE A 62 16.56 0.64 -2.31
N VAL A 63 15.64 1.10 -1.45
CA VAL A 63 15.69 2.46 -0.88
C VAL A 63 16.89 2.61 0.04
N SER A 64 17.19 1.62 0.90
CA SER A 64 18.39 1.63 1.74
C SER A 64 19.67 1.72 0.92
N ARG A 65 19.79 0.92 -0.16
CA ARG A 65 20.98 0.96 -1.04
C ARG A 65 21.14 2.30 -1.75
N LEU A 66 20.03 2.91 -2.20
CA LEU A 66 20.06 4.24 -2.81
C LEU A 66 20.43 5.31 -1.79
N ALA A 67 19.86 5.26 -0.59
CA ALA A 67 20.15 6.19 0.50
C ALA A 67 21.61 6.13 0.94
N MET A 68 22.15 4.92 1.18
CA MET A 68 23.57 4.72 1.54
C MET A 68 24.52 5.26 0.46
N ARG A 69 24.16 5.10 -0.82
CA ARG A 69 25.04 5.49 -1.93
C ARG A 69 24.96 6.98 -2.27
N TYR A 70 23.78 7.57 -2.16
CA TYR A 70 23.51 8.92 -2.68
C TYR A 70 22.98 9.91 -1.65
N GLY A 71 22.68 9.47 -0.43
CA GLY A 71 22.07 10.31 0.60
C GLY A 71 22.86 11.58 0.88
N ASN A 72 24.19 11.49 0.91
CA ASN A 72 25.09 12.62 1.16
C ASN A 72 25.89 13.03 -0.08
N HIS A 73 25.42 12.70 -1.30
CA HIS A 73 26.09 13.11 -2.53
C HIS A 73 25.91 14.60 -2.79
N PRO A 74 26.96 15.40 -3.07
CA PRO A 74 26.90 16.88 -3.11
C PRO A 74 25.99 17.44 -4.21
N ALA A 75 25.68 16.67 -5.24
CA ALA A 75 24.71 17.07 -6.26
C ALA A 75 23.26 16.77 -5.87
N VAL A 76 23.01 15.89 -4.90
CA VAL A 76 21.65 15.51 -4.46
C VAL A 76 21.16 16.54 -3.44
N ILE A 77 20.05 17.20 -3.75
CA ILE A 77 19.45 18.25 -2.91
C ILE A 77 18.09 17.87 -2.32
N GLY A 78 17.55 16.72 -2.71
CA GLY A 78 16.26 16.25 -2.21
C GLY A 78 15.88 14.89 -2.75
N TRP A 79 14.81 14.33 -2.18
CA TRP A 79 14.26 13.03 -2.54
C TRP A 79 12.76 13.14 -2.81
N GLN A 80 12.31 12.57 -3.91
CA GLN A 80 10.91 12.28 -4.18
C GLN A 80 10.64 10.83 -3.78
N ILE A 81 9.73 10.64 -2.86
CA ILE A 81 9.34 9.29 -2.41
C ILE A 81 8.19 8.81 -3.27
N ASP A 82 8.42 7.68 -3.99
CA ASP A 82 7.45 7.12 -4.93
C ASP A 82 7.06 8.14 -6.04
N ASN A 83 5.94 7.93 -6.71
CA ASN A 83 5.37 8.91 -7.63
C ASN A 83 3.85 8.87 -7.56
N GLU A 84 3.24 9.97 -7.15
CA GLU A 84 1.79 10.12 -7.06
C GLU A 84 1.12 8.91 -6.39
N PRO A 85 1.54 8.51 -5.17
CA PRO A 85 1.02 7.32 -4.53
C PRO A 85 -0.50 7.45 -4.34
N GLY A 86 -1.25 6.42 -4.79
CA GLY A 86 -2.71 6.44 -4.74
C GLY A 86 -3.41 7.20 -5.87
N HIS A 87 -2.68 7.81 -6.82
CA HIS A 87 -3.24 8.64 -7.90
C HIS A 87 -4.37 7.95 -8.69
N TYR A 88 -4.24 6.66 -8.96
CA TYR A 88 -5.24 5.92 -9.76
C TYR A 88 -6.49 5.51 -8.97
N GLY A 89 -6.58 5.81 -7.68
CA GLY A 89 -7.73 5.43 -6.83
C GLY A 89 -7.98 3.92 -6.80
N VAL A 90 -6.95 3.12 -7.07
CA VAL A 90 -7.08 1.65 -7.10
C VAL A 90 -7.16 1.12 -5.69
N VAL A 91 -8.27 0.45 -5.39
CA VAL A 91 -8.42 -0.32 -4.16
C VAL A 91 -7.77 -1.69 -4.34
N ASP A 92 -7.00 -2.12 -3.36
CA ASP A 92 -6.35 -3.43 -3.36
C ASP A 92 -7.23 -4.47 -2.65
N TYR A 93 -7.69 -5.47 -3.40
CA TYR A 93 -8.46 -6.62 -2.92
C TYR A 93 -7.61 -7.89 -2.81
N SER A 94 -6.26 -7.77 -2.84
CA SER A 94 -5.38 -8.91 -2.67
C SER A 94 -5.53 -9.55 -1.30
N GLU A 95 -5.10 -10.82 -1.19
CA GLU A 95 -5.06 -11.54 0.09
C GLU A 95 -4.24 -10.79 1.15
N ASN A 96 -3.14 -10.14 0.75
CA ASN A 96 -2.35 -9.30 1.66
C ASN A 96 -3.17 -8.15 2.25
N ALA A 97 -3.94 -7.46 1.42
CA ALA A 97 -4.81 -6.37 1.86
C ALA A 97 -5.95 -6.91 2.73
N GLN A 98 -6.54 -8.05 2.38
CA GLN A 98 -7.60 -8.69 3.18
C GLN A 98 -7.12 -9.04 4.59
N ILE A 99 -5.94 -9.64 4.72
CA ILE A 99 -5.38 -10.00 6.03
C ILE A 99 -5.12 -8.73 6.86
N LYS A 100 -4.47 -7.72 6.25
CA LYS A 100 -4.16 -6.46 6.96
C LYS A 100 -5.40 -5.65 7.32
N PHE A 101 -6.44 -5.68 6.50
CA PHE A 101 -7.71 -5.03 6.82
C PHE A 101 -8.34 -5.61 8.09
N ARG A 102 -8.36 -6.93 8.25
CA ARG A 102 -8.85 -7.59 9.46
C ARG A 102 -8.07 -7.18 10.70
N VAL A 103 -6.74 -7.16 10.60
CA VAL A 103 -5.86 -6.70 11.68
C VAL A 103 -6.12 -5.23 12.02
N TRP A 104 -6.27 -4.38 11.02
CA TRP A 104 -6.59 -2.96 11.18
C TRP A 104 -7.93 -2.76 11.88
N LEU A 105 -8.96 -3.49 11.48
CA LEU A 105 -10.28 -3.47 12.13
C LEU A 105 -10.21 -3.93 13.58
N GLN A 106 -9.48 -5.03 13.85
CA GLN A 106 -9.28 -5.52 15.21
C GLN A 106 -8.58 -4.49 16.09
N LYS A 107 -7.57 -3.81 15.58
CA LYS A 107 -6.90 -2.71 16.29
C LYS A 107 -7.84 -1.53 16.55
N LYS A 108 -8.70 -1.19 15.59
CA LYS A 108 -9.63 -0.06 15.67
C LYS A 108 -10.79 -0.30 16.63
N TYR A 109 -11.39 -1.48 16.57
CA TYR A 109 -12.63 -1.79 17.29
C TYR A 109 -12.40 -2.59 18.59
N GLY A 110 -11.32 -3.33 18.68
CA GLY A 110 -10.98 -4.20 19.81
C GLY A 110 -11.77 -5.51 19.80
N THR A 111 -13.09 -5.47 19.70
CA THR A 111 -13.97 -6.62 19.66
C THR A 111 -14.85 -6.64 18.43
N ILE A 112 -15.31 -7.85 18.04
CA ILE A 112 -16.20 -8.01 16.87
C ILE A 112 -17.58 -7.42 17.17
N ASP A 113 -18.05 -7.50 18.40
CA ASP A 113 -19.33 -6.90 18.81
C ASP A 113 -19.32 -5.39 18.61
N LYS A 114 -18.22 -4.73 18.97
CA LYS A 114 -18.06 -3.28 18.77
C LYS A 114 -18.06 -2.89 17.30
N LEU A 115 -17.46 -3.72 16.43
CA LEU A 115 -17.53 -3.55 14.99
C LEU A 115 -18.98 -3.69 14.51
N ASN A 116 -19.67 -4.79 14.91
CA ASN A 116 -21.04 -5.08 14.53
C ASN A 116 -21.98 -3.93 14.91
N ASP A 117 -21.89 -3.44 16.14
CA ASP A 117 -22.69 -2.31 16.62
C ASP A 117 -22.42 -1.05 15.78
N THR A 118 -21.13 -0.74 15.52
CA THR A 118 -20.77 0.46 14.79
C THR A 118 -21.18 0.41 13.32
N TRP A 119 -21.07 -0.76 12.68
CA TRP A 119 -21.46 -0.95 11.28
C TRP A 119 -22.96 -1.22 11.10
N GLY A 120 -23.70 -1.49 12.19
CA GLY A 120 -25.13 -1.82 12.14
C GLY A 120 -25.40 -3.14 11.41
N THR A 121 -24.55 -4.16 11.62
CA THR A 121 -24.53 -5.41 10.85
C THR A 121 -25.72 -6.34 11.08
N SER A 122 -26.57 -6.06 12.05
CA SER A 122 -27.84 -6.79 12.24
C SER A 122 -28.81 -6.62 11.06
N PHE A 123 -28.64 -5.56 10.28
CA PHE A 123 -29.41 -5.34 9.07
C PHE A 123 -28.95 -6.30 7.97
N TRP A 124 -29.87 -6.95 7.30
CA TRP A 124 -29.62 -7.98 6.26
C TRP A 124 -28.78 -9.19 6.72
N SER A 125 -28.75 -9.48 8.02
CA SER A 125 -28.01 -10.62 8.58
C SER A 125 -26.51 -10.58 8.31
N GLU A 126 -25.90 -9.39 8.32
CA GLU A 126 -24.46 -9.18 8.10
C GLU A 126 -23.60 -9.35 9.37
N THR A 127 -24.21 -9.77 10.51
CA THR A 127 -23.51 -9.86 11.79
C THR A 127 -22.37 -10.88 11.76
N TYR A 128 -21.15 -10.40 12.04
CA TYR A 128 -19.95 -11.22 12.09
C TYR A 128 -19.75 -11.82 13.49
N GLN A 129 -19.23 -13.05 13.55
CA GLN A 129 -18.90 -13.74 14.80
C GLN A 129 -17.42 -13.53 15.19
N ASN A 130 -16.56 -13.25 14.25
CA ASN A 130 -15.13 -12.96 14.43
C ASN A 130 -14.59 -12.12 13.25
N PHE A 131 -13.39 -11.58 13.41
CA PHE A 131 -12.76 -10.75 12.37
C PHE A 131 -12.39 -11.54 11.10
N ASP A 132 -12.21 -12.86 11.18
CA ASP A 132 -11.85 -13.67 10.02
C ASP A 132 -12.99 -13.78 9.00
N GLN A 133 -14.23 -13.57 9.44
CA GLN A 133 -15.40 -13.52 8.56
C GLN A 133 -15.51 -12.21 7.80
N VAL A 134 -14.84 -11.14 8.27
CA VAL A 134 -14.92 -9.83 7.63
C VAL A 134 -14.16 -9.84 6.31
N ARG A 135 -14.82 -9.40 5.25
CA ARG A 135 -14.23 -9.24 3.91
C ARG A 135 -14.01 -7.77 3.59
N LEU A 136 -13.08 -7.52 2.67
CA LEU A 136 -12.99 -6.20 2.03
C LEU A 136 -14.31 -5.93 1.31
N PRO A 137 -15.01 -4.83 1.62
CA PRO A 137 -16.30 -4.55 0.99
C PRO A 137 -16.13 -4.25 -0.50
N SER A 138 -16.88 -4.95 -1.35
CA SER A 138 -16.82 -4.82 -2.81
C SER A 138 -18.19 -4.45 -3.36
N GLN A 139 -18.21 -3.53 -4.32
CA GLN A 139 -19.42 -3.15 -5.03
C GLN A 139 -19.89 -4.21 -6.05
N GLN A 140 -19.00 -5.11 -6.45
CA GLN A 140 -19.31 -6.18 -7.41
C GLN A 140 -19.86 -7.46 -6.76
N GLU A 141 -19.53 -7.68 -5.48
CA GLU A 141 -19.96 -8.90 -4.78
C GLU A 141 -21.33 -8.76 -4.11
N VAL A 142 -21.84 -7.55 -3.97
CA VAL A 142 -23.12 -7.26 -3.33
C VAL A 142 -24.10 -6.75 -4.38
N PRO A 143 -25.31 -7.36 -4.50
CA PRO A 143 -26.30 -6.96 -5.53
C PRO A 143 -26.78 -5.52 -5.44
N ASP A 144 -26.69 -4.93 -4.25
CA ASP A 144 -27.06 -3.54 -3.97
C ASP A 144 -25.82 -2.73 -3.57
N LYS A 145 -25.82 -2.00 -2.49
CA LYS A 145 -24.68 -1.22 -2.01
C LYS A 145 -24.03 -1.92 -0.82
N PRO A 146 -22.70 -2.00 -0.79
CA PRO A 146 -22.02 -2.50 0.40
C PRO A 146 -22.28 -1.58 1.59
N ASN A 147 -22.12 -2.13 2.80
CA ASN A 147 -22.30 -1.40 4.04
C ASN A 147 -21.47 -0.10 4.02
N PRO A 148 -22.10 1.09 4.20
CA PRO A 148 -21.40 2.38 4.06
C PRO A 148 -20.31 2.59 5.11
N HIS A 149 -20.46 2.03 6.32
CA HIS A 149 -19.42 2.08 7.35
C HIS A 149 -18.21 1.20 6.98
N ALA A 150 -18.47 0.02 6.41
CA ALA A 150 -17.41 -0.85 5.89
C ALA A 150 -16.62 -0.16 4.75
N MET A 151 -17.31 0.50 3.82
CA MET A 151 -16.68 1.26 2.75
C MET A 151 -15.85 2.43 3.27
N LEU A 152 -16.34 3.15 4.27
CA LEU A 152 -15.58 4.22 4.90
C LEU A 152 -14.31 3.69 5.58
N ASP A 153 -14.41 2.55 6.23
CA ASP A 153 -13.26 1.91 6.87
C ASP A 153 -12.28 1.32 5.86
N LEU A 154 -12.75 0.80 4.75
CA LEU A 154 -11.87 0.42 3.63
C LEU A 154 -11.05 1.61 3.14
N ASN A 155 -11.69 2.75 2.91
CA ASN A 155 -10.99 3.96 2.46
C ASN A 155 -9.94 4.44 3.48
N ARG A 156 -10.27 4.40 4.77
CA ARG A 156 -9.33 4.75 5.85
C ARG A 156 -8.16 3.79 5.91
N PHE A 157 -8.45 2.49 5.86
CA PHE A 157 -7.42 1.44 5.82
C PHE A 157 -6.45 1.63 4.63
N MET A 158 -6.98 1.87 3.43
CA MET A 158 -6.16 2.11 2.23
C MET A 158 -5.29 3.36 2.38
N ALA A 159 -5.82 4.42 2.98
CA ALA A 159 -5.05 5.63 3.27
C ALA A 159 -3.91 5.36 4.29
N ASP A 160 -4.19 4.59 5.35
CA ASP A 160 -3.21 4.24 6.37
C ASP A 160 -2.11 3.32 5.81
N GLU A 161 -2.47 2.33 4.98
CA GLU A 161 -1.49 1.44 4.32
C GLU A 161 -0.58 2.23 3.37
N LEU A 162 -1.15 3.14 2.60
CA LEU A 162 -0.40 4.01 1.70
C LEU A 162 0.54 4.94 2.47
N ALA A 163 0.03 5.60 3.50
CA ALA A 163 0.84 6.47 4.38
C ALA A 163 1.97 5.68 5.05
N GLY A 164 1.68 4.47 5.54
CA GLY A 164 2.68 3.58 6.12
C GLY A 164 3.76 3.16 5.13
N PHE A 165 3.39 2.91 3.87
CA PHE A 165 4.34 2.58 2.80
C PHE A 165 5.26 3.77 2.44
N VAL A 166 4.72 4.98 2.37
CA VAL A 166 5.50 6.21 2.10
C VAL A 166 6.41 6.54 3.28
N ASN A 167 5.88 6.50 4.50
CA ASN A 167 6.64 6.80 5.72
C ASN A 167 7.81 5.83 5.94
N MET A 168 7.62 4.53 5.68
CA MET A 168 8.70 3.54 5.73
C MET A 168 9.88 3.96 4.85
N GLN A 169 9.65 4.42 3.64
CA GLN A 169 10.71 4.90 2.74
C GLN A 169 11.36 6.20 3.25
N ALA A 170 10.55 7.13 3.75
CA ALA A 170 11.03 8.38 4.34
C ALA A 170 11.95 8.13 5.53
N ASP A 171 11.58 7.19 6.40
CA ASP A 171 12.36 6.85 7.59
C ASP A 171 13.71 6.20 7.24
N ILE A 172 13.74 5.34 6.21
CA ILE A 172 14.99 4.79 5.67
C ILE A 172 15.89 5.92 5.14
N LEU A 173 15.34 6.85 4.36
CA LEU A 173 16.10 7.98 3.82
C LEU A 173 16.69 8.83 4.94
N ARG A 174 15.91 9.17 5.97
CA ARG A 174 16.35 9.97 7.13
C ARG A 174 17.49 9.34 7.92
N GLN A 175 17.64 8.02 7.90
CA GLN A 175 18.74 7.32 8.57
C GLN A 175 20.11 7.54 7.86
N HIS A 176 20.09 7.97 6.60
CA HIS A 176 21.29 8.05 5.76
C HIS A 176 21.55 9.45 5.18
N ILE A 177 20.67 10.40 5.45
CA ILE A 177 20.78 11.79 4.99
C ILE A 177 21.10 12.68 6.19
N ASN A 178 22.18 13.46 6.10
CA ASN A 178 22.58 14.44 7.11
C ASN A 178 21.86 15.77 6.91
#